data_21d3c016943446b32914465c49877b3e
#
_entry.id   21d3c016943446b32914465c49877b3e
#
_cell.length_a   1.000
_cell.length_b   1.000
_cell.length_c   1.000
_cell.angle_alpha   90.00
_cell.angle_beta   90.00
_cell.angle_gamma   90.00
#
_symmetry.space_group_name_H-M   'P 1'
#
loop_
_entity.id
_entity.type
_entity.pdbx_description
1 polymer ?
#
loop_
_entity_poly.entity_id
_entity_poly.type
_entity_poly.pdbx_seq_one_letter_code
_entity_poly.pdbx_strand_id
1 'polypeptide(L)'
;MNIIYLHGFKSNSNSIKGKLLQHYCAKYPEIQVHLPDLNMSPNAAIAYVSGLIESMHDVALLGSSLGGFYATHLVAQHAVPAVLINPAMRPWQLFRELFDEQLPYQVHPKWCLDEADLVQLQQLALPVAQDADKILVLLQQGDEVLDYREAHLSLIHI
;
A
#
# COMPACT_ATOMS: atom_id res chain seq x y z
N MET A 1 17.37 0.76 11.03
CA MET A 1 16.25 0.23 10.21
C MET A 1 15.38 1.39 9.72
N ASN A 2 15.01 1.38 8.44
CA ASN A 2 14.10 2.35 7.83
C ASN A 2 12.75 1.70 7.60
N ILE A 3 11.66 2.28 8.11
CA ILE A 3 10.28 1.82 7.87
C ILE A 3 9.60 2.82 6.96
N ILE A 4 9.14 2.39 5.79
CA ILE A 4 8.35 3.23 4.87
C ILE A 4 6.88 2.84 5.05
N TYR A 5 6.05 3.77 5.54
CA TYR A 5 4.63 3.56 5.71
C TYR A 5 3.87 4.04 4.46
N LEU A 6 3.15 3.12 3.84
CA LEU A 6 2.34 3.34 2.64
C LEU A 6 0.87 3.49 3.05
N HIS A 7 0.36 4.72 2.96
CA HIS A 7 -1.01 5.03 3.33
C HIS A 7 -2.04 4.52 2.31
N GLY A 8 -3.29 4.38 2.74
CA GLY A 8 -4.40 3.96 1.89
C GLY A 8 -4.99 5.08 1.03
N PHE A 9 -5.98 4.70 0.22
CA PHE A 9 -6.77 5.61 -0.61
C PHE A 9 -7.46 6.69 0.24
N LYS A 10 -7.56 7.92 -0.27
CA LYS A 10 -8.07 9.11 0.44
C LYS A 10 -7.33 9.46 1.74
N SER A 11 -6.14 8.96 1.91
CA SER A 11 -5.25 9.29 3.03
C SER A 11 -4.06 10.11 2.53
N ASN A 12 -3.09 10.39 3.39
CA ASN A 12 -1.88 11.14 3.05
C ASN A 12 -0.75 10.88 4.06
N SER A 13 0.38 11.55 3.91
CA SER A 13 1.54 11.49 4.80
C SER A 13 1.24 11.84 6.27
N ASN A 14 0.12 12.50 6.57
CA ASN A 14 -0.33 12.84 7.93
C ASN A 14 -1.39 11.87 8.48
N SER A 15 -1.53 10.68 7.90
CA SER A 15 -2.50 9.69 8.35
C SER A 15 -2.31 9.33 9.83
N ILE A 16 -3.42 9.03 10.51
CA ILE A 16 -3.41 8.66 11.93
C ILE A 16 -2.50 7.44 12.17
N LYS A 17 -2.62 6.40 11.36
CA LYS A 17 -1.80 5.19 11.49
C LYS A 17 -0.31 5.48 11.29
N GLY A 18 0.04 6.28 10.28
CA GLY A 18 1.44 6.68 10.04
C GLY A 18 2.01 7.48 11.20
N LYS A 19 1.26 8.43 11.74
CA LYS A 19 1.68 9.24 12.90
C LYS A 19 1.80 8.42 14.18
N LEU A 20 0.91 7.47 14.41
CA LEU A 20 1.01 6.54 15.55
C LEU A 20 2.26 5.67 15.44
N LEU A 21 2.56 5.13 14.25
CA LEU A 21 3.78 4.38 14.02
C LEU A 21 5.02 5.23 14.27
N GLN A 22 5.07 6.45 13.72
CA GLN A 22 6.17 7.38 13.91
C GLN A 22 6.37 7.73 15.40
N HIS A 23 5.27 8.00 16.12
CA HIS A 23 5.31 8.26 17.56
C HIS A 23 5.79 7.05 18.36
N TYR A 24 5.31 5.85 18.03
CA TYR A 24 5.73 4.61 18.69
C TYR A 24 7.22 4.34 18.47
N CYS A 25 7.72 4.51 17.26
CA CYS A 25 9.11 4.26 16.91
C CYS A 25 10.07 5.34 17.43
N ALA A 26 9.59 6.53 17.80
CA ALA A 26 10.42 7.63 18.29
C ALA A 26 11.24 7.28 19.55
N LYS A 27 10.84 6.24 20.30
CA LYS A 27 11.59 5.72 21.46
C LYS A 27 12.75 4.78 21.07
N TYR A 28 12.88 4.43 19.80
CA TYR A 28 13.91 3.56 19.25
C TYR A 28 14.76 4.35 18.26
N PRO A 29 15.92 4.90 18.71
CA PRO A 29 16.73 5.80 17.87
C PRO A 29 17.29 5.14 16.60
N GLU A 30 17.37 3.81 16.58
CA GLU A 30 17.81 3.01 15.44
C GLU A 30 16.72 2.83 14.36
N ILE A 31 15.47 3.27 14.62
CA ILE A 31 14.36 3.15 13.68
C ILE A 31 13.96 4.54 13.15
N GLN A 32 13.98 4.69 11.84
CA GLN A 32 13.45 5.87 11.17
C GLN A 32 12.17 5.52 10.41
N VAL A 33 11.12 6.31 10.59
CA VAL A 33 9.83 6.12 9.93
C VAL A 33 9.62 7.20 8.87
N HIS A 34 9.42 6.77 7.63
CA HIS A 34 9.18 7.61 6.47
C HIS A 34 7.70 7.54 6.08
N LEU A 35 7.06 8.69 5.90
CA LEU A 35 5.64 8.84 5.58
C LEU A 35 5.49 9.55 4.22
N PRO A 36 5.78 8.88 3.08
CA PRO A 36 5.61 9.49 1.77
C PRO A 36 4.14 9.79 1.48
N ASP A 37 3.88 10.87 0.73
CA ASP A 37 2.57 11.15 0.18
C ASP A 37 2.42 10.40 -1.16
N LEU A 38 1.44 9.49 -1.23
CA LEU A 38 1.18 8.64 -2.39
C LEU A 38 -0.03 9.11 -3.21
N ASN A 39 -0.47 10.36 -3.05
CA ASN A 39 -1.57 10.94 -3.81
C ASN A 39 -1.12 11.31 -5.24
N MET A 40 -0.87 10.27 -6.03
CA MET A 40 -0.40 10.29 -7.41
C MET A 40 -0.85 9.01 -8.14
N SER A 41 -0.66 8.96 -9.46
CA SER A 41 -0.99 7.75 -10.24
C SER A 41 -0.26 6.49 -9.71
N PRO A 42 -0.83 5.29 -9.86
CA PRO A 42 -0.25 4.06 -9.28
C PRO A 42 1.20 3.81 -9.71
N ASN A 43 1.52 3.95 -10.99
CA ASN A 43 2.88 3.76 -11.47
C ASN A 43 3.86 4.81 -10.91
N ALA A 44 3.43 6.05 -10.75
CA ALA A 44 4.23 7.10 -10.13
C ALA A 44 4.48 6.79 -8.64
N ALA A 45 3.48 6.27 -7.91
CA ALA A 45 3.63 5.88 -6.52
C ALA A 45 4.65 4.73 -6.37
N ILE A 46 4.57 3.70 -7.21
CA ILE A 46 5.54 2.59 -7.23
C ILE A 46 6.94 3.11 -7.53
N ALA A 47 7.11 3.91 -8.59
CA ALA A 47 8.42 4.47 -8.95
C ALA A 47 9.02 5.33 -7.82
N TYR A 48 8.19 6.16 -7.17
CA TYR A 48 8.63 6.99 -6.06
C TYR A 48 9.09 6.17 -4.86
N VAL A 49 8.31 5.16 -4.45
CA VAL A 49 8.68 4.32 -3.30
C VAL A 49 9.87 3.41 -3.64
N SER A 50 9.98 2.89 -4.87
CA SER A 50 11.17 2.16 -5.34
C SER A 50 12.44 3.01 -5.17
N GLY A 51 12.40 4.27 -5.60
CA GLY A 51 13.53 5.18 -5.42
C GLY A 51 13.88 5.42 -3.95
N LEU A 52 12.88 5.48 -3.04
CA LEU A 52 13.14 5.54 -1.61
C LEU A 52 13.83 4.28 -1.08
N ILE A 53 13.33 3.10 -1.46
CA ILE A 53 13.93 1.81 -1.06
C ILE A 53 15.38 1.74 -1.52
N GLU A 54 15.66 2.09 -2.77
CA GLU A 54 17.01 2.05 -3.37
C GLU A 54 17.99 3.06 -2.73
N SER A 55 17.47 4.15 -2.19
CA SER A 55 18.28 5.18 -1.54
C SER A 55 18.63 4.91 -0.08
N MET A 56 18.06 3.85 0.51
CA MET A 56 18.20 3.54 1.93
C MET A 56 18.74 2.13 2.15
N HIS A 57 19.25 1.87 3.35
CA HIS A 57 19.65 0.54 3.80
C HIS A 57 18.68 0.03 4.86
N ASP A 58 18.55 -1.30 4.99
CA ASP A 58 17.74 -1.96 6.02
C ASP A 58 16.30 -1.42 6.02
N VAL A 59 15.61 -1.60 4.88
CA VAL A 59 14.25 -1.10 4.65
C VAL A 59 13.21 -2.18 4.94
N ALA A 60 12.14 -1.79 5.61
CA ALA A 60 10.90 -2.56 5.74
C ALA A 60 9.69 -1.71 5.32
N LEU A 61 8.66 -2.34 4.75
CA LEU A 61 7.43 -1.67 4.36
C LEU A 61 6.32 -1.94 5.37
N LEU A 62 5.45 -0.95 5.59
CA LEU A 62 4.19 -1.13 6.29
C LEU A 62 3.08 -0.51 5.45
N GLY A 63 2.23 -1.32 4.85
CA GLY A 63 1.19 -0.87 3.92
C GLY A 63 -0.23 -1.08 4.46
N SER A 64 -1.10 -0.08 4.36
CA SER A 64 -2.50 -0.17 4.76
C SER A 64 -3.42 0.02 3.55
N SER A 65 -4.41 -0.85 3.37
CA SER A 65 -5.39 -0.81 2.27
C SER A 65 -4.68 -0.76 0.90
N LEU A 66 -4.89 0.30 0.08
CA LEU A 66 -4.17 0.51 -1.19
C LEU A 66 -2.63 0.50 -0.99
N GLY A 67 -2.13 1.05 0.11
CA GLY A 67 -0.70 0.98 0.45
C GLY A 67 -0.21 -0.45 0.69
N GLY A 68 -1.08 -1.35 1.16
CA GLY A 68 -0.79 -2.78 1.27
C GLY A 68 -0.68 -3.46 -0.10
N PHE A 69 -1.53 -3.08 -1.06
CA PHE A 69 -1.42 -3.52 -2.44
C PHE A 69 -0.08 -3.10 -3.07
N TYR A 70 0.31 -1.84 -2.91
CA TYR A 70 1.60 -1.35 -3.37
C TYR A 70 2.78 -2.07 -2.69
N ALA A 71 2.68 -2.30 -1.37
CA ALA A 71 3.73 -3.02 -0.65
C ALA A 71 3.93 -4.44 -1.19
N THR A 72 2.86 -5.17 -1.53
CA THR A 72 2.96 -6.52 -2.12
C THR A 72 3.74 -6.49 -3.44
N HIS A 73 3.47 -5.52 -4.31
CA HIS A 73 4.21 -5.35 -5.56
C HIS A 73 5.69 -5.01 -5.31
N LEU A 74 5.96 -4.08 -4.36
CA LEU A 74 7.31 -3.63 -4.04
C LEU A 74 8.16 -4.73 -3.37
N VAL A 75 7.56 -5.63 -2.57
CA VAL A 75 8.24 -6.81 -2.02
C VAL A 75 8.75 -7.70 -3.15
N ALA A 76 7.91 -7.97 -4.15
CA ALA A 76 8.30 -8.77 -5.32
C ALA A 76 9.43 -8.12 -6.14
N GLN A 77 9.51 -6.79 -6.13
CA GLN A 77 10.51 -6.02 -6.89
C GLN A 77 11.85 -5.89 -6.16
N HIS A 78 11.81 -5.69 -4.84
CA HIS A 78 12.99 -5.32 -4.03
C HIS A 78 13.37 -6.37 -2.98
N ALA A 79 12.56 -7.41 -2.80
CA ALA A 79 12.77 -8.45 -1.81
C ALA A 79 12.93 -7.93 -0.35
N VAL A 80 12.28 -6.81 -0.02
CA VAL A 80 12.27 -6.21 1.33
C VAL A 80 11.10 -6.76 2.16
N PRO A 81 11.21 -6.88 3.49
CA PRO A 81 10.11 -7.34 4.33
C PRO A 81 8.97 -6.33 4.39
N ALA A 82 7.75 -6.83 4.53
CA ALA A 82 6.57 -5.98 4.66
C ALA A 82 5.55 -6.49 5.68
N VAL A 83 4.85 -5.53 6.31
CA VAL A 83 3.62 -5.77 7.07
C VAL A 83 2.46 -5.13 6.34
N LEU A 84 1.43 -5.92 6.05
CA LEU A 84 0.22 -5.47 5.36
C LEU A 84 -0.95 -5.40 6.34
N ILE A 85 -1.62 -4.27 6.41
CA ILE A 85 -2.80 -4.06 7.27
C ILE A 85 -4.03 -3.92 6.37
N ASN A 86 -4.94 -4.89 6.43
CA ASN A 86 -6.14 -4.95 5.60
C ASN A 86 -5.83 -4.53 4.14
N PRO A 87 -4.95 -5.24 3.42
CA PRO A 87 -4.55 -4.84 2.08
C PRO A 87 -5.72 -4.95 1.10
N ALA A 88 -5.85 -3.99 0.20
CA ALA A 88 -6.77 -4.08 -0.93
C ALA A 88 -6.17 -5.04 -1.97
N MET A 89 -6.84 -6.16 -2.25
CA MET A 89 -6.30 -7.18 -3.17
C MET A 89 -6.62 -6.89 -4.63
N ARG A 90 -7.75 -6.26 -4.89
CA ARG A 90 -8.22 -5.89 -6.24
C ARG A 90 -8.71 -4.44 -6.27
N PRO A 91 -7.82 -3.46 -6.01
CA PRO A 91 -8.25 -2.06 -5.87
C PRO A 91 -8.92 -1.51 -7.13
N TRP A 92 -8.56 -1.98 -8.33
CA TRP A 92 -9.22 -1.55 -9.57
C TRP A 92 -10.69 -1.97 -9.64
N GLN A 93 -11.07 -3.14 -9.09
CA GLN A 93 -12.46 -3.59 -9.02
C GLN A 93 -13.21 -2.78 -7.97
N LEU A 94 -12.66 -2.64 -6.78
CA LEU A 94 -13.23 -1.84 -5.70
C LEU A 94 -13.49 -0.40 -6.15
N PHE A 95 -12.54 0.23 -6.82
CA PHE A 95 -12.71 1.62 -7.28
C PHE A 95 -13.71 1.73 -8.43
N ARG A 96 -13.81 0.73 -9.29
CA ARG A 96 -14.85 0.68 -10.31
C ARG A 96 -16.23 0.59 -9.67
N GLU A 97 -16.44 -0.28 -8.69
CA GLU A 97 -17.71 -0.40 -7.96
C GLU A 97 -18.08 0.88 -7.22
N LEU A 98 -17.10 1.57 -6.63
CA LEU A 98 -17.35 2.79 -5.86
C LEU A 98 -17.55 4.04 -6.72
N PHE A 99 -16.91 4.15 -7.87
CA PHE A 99 -16.77 5.41 -8.62
C PHE A 99 -17.09 5.32 -10.13
N ASP A 100 -17.58 4.20 -10.64
CA ASP A 100 -17.73 3.92 -12.08
C ASP A 100 -18.29 5.10 -12.89
N GLU A 101 -19.48 5.61 -12.50
CA GLU A 101 -20.12 6.75 -13.15
C GLU A 101 -19.52 8.11 -12.75
N GLN A 102 -18.60 8.14 -11.80
CA GLN A 102 -17.99 9.36 -11.27
C GLN A 102 -16.53 9.54 -11.68
N LEU A 103 -16.01 8.65 -12.52
CA LEU A 103 -14.65 8.82 -13.04
C LEU A 103 -14.62 9.90 -14.14
N PRO A 104 -13.62 10.79 -14.14
CA PRO A 104 -12.51 10.88 -13.20
C PRO A 104 -12.92 11.44 -11.82
N TYR A 105 -12.43 10.82 -10.73
CA TYR A 105 -12.76 11.18 -9.35
C TYR A 105 -11.59 11.91 -8.67
N GLN A 106 -11.84 13.12 -8.18
CA GLN A 106 -10.82 13.92 -7.49
C GLN A 106 -10.52 13.33 -6.10
N VAL A 107 -9.37 12.69 -5.96
CA VAL A 107 -8.90 12.06 -4.70
C VAL A 107 -8.20 13.08 -3.81
N HIS A 108 -7.35 13.89 -4.40
CA HIS A 108 -6.51 14.89 -3.75
C HIS A 108 -6.32 16.09 -4.70
N PRO A 109 -6.03 17.31 -4.25
CA PRO A 109 -5.75 18.44 -5.15
C PRO A 109 -4.72 18.17 -6.24
N LYS A 110 -3.81 17.22 -6.00
CA LYS A 110 -2.74 16.82 -6.93
C LYS A 110 -3.03 15.56 -7.73
N TRP A 111 -4.13 14.84 -7.43
CA TRP A 111 -4.40 13.56 -8.07
C TRP A 111 -5.89 13.32 -8.30
N CYS A 112 -6.21 12.97 -9.53
CA CYS A 112 -7.53 12.57 -9.97
C CYS A 112 -7.46 11.12 -10.43
N LEU A 113 -8.24 10.23 -9.80
CA LEU A 113 -8.34 8.82 -10.18
C LEU A 113 -9.14 8.73 -11.49
N ASP A 114 -8.57 8.09 -12.50
CA ASP A 114 -9.19 7.89 -13.81
C ASP A 114 -9.10 6.44 -14.30
N GLU A 115 -9.62 6.17 -15.50
CA GLU A 115 -9.58 4.85 -16.14
C GLU A 115 -8.15 4.34 -16.35
N ALA A 116 -7.20 5.22 -16.69
CA ALA A 116 -5.81 4.84 -16.88
C ALA A 116 -5.19 4.35 -15.56
N ASP A 117 -5.55 4.95 -14.44
CA ASP A 117 -5.11 4.52 -13.12
C ASP A 117 -5.66 3.12 -12.76
N LEU A 118 -6.92 2.82 -13.11
CA LEU A 118 -7.49 1.48 -12.89
C LEU A 118 -6.75 0.42 -13.71
N VAL A 119 -6.38 0.74 -14.95
CA VAL A 119 -5.56 -0.15 -15.79
C VAL A 119 -4.18 -0.35 -15.19
N GLN A 120 -3.53 0.71 -14.68
CA GLN A 120 -2.23 0.60 -14.00
C GLN A 120 -2.32 -0.29 -12.76
N LEU A 121 -3.34 -0.13 -11.91
CA LEU A 121 -3.56 -0.98 -10.74
C LEU A 121 -3.70 -2.47 -11.15
N GLN A 122 -4.47 -2.74 -12.21
CA GLN A 122 -4.63 -4.10 -12.71
C GLN A 122 -3.31 -4.69 -13.23
N GLN A 123 -2.48 -3.90 -13.89
CA GLN A 123 -1.16 -4.31 -14.39
C GLN A 123 -0.16 -4.55 -13.26
N LEU A 124 -0.26 -3.83 -12.15
CA LEU A 124 0.57 -4.02 -10.96
C LEU A 124 0.18 -5.25 -10.14
N ALA A 125 -0.99 -5.84 -10.37
CA ALA A 125 -1.46 -7.01 -9.65
C ALA A 125 -0.56 -8.22 -9.94
N LEU A 126 -0.15 -8.91 -8.88
CA LEU A 126 0.60 -10.16 -8.99
C LEU A 126 -0.37 -11.34 -8.91
N PRO A 127 -0.29 -12.33 -9.81
CA PRO A 127 -1.15 -13.52 -9.75
C PRO A 127 -0.88 -14.38 -8.50
N VAL A 128 0.36 -14.35 -8.02
CA VAL A 128 0.82 -14.98 -6.78
C VAL A 128 1.83 -14.04 -6.13
N ALA A 129 1.73 -13.84 -4.81
CA ALA A 129 2.71 -13.03 -4.12
C ALA A 129 4.09 -13.71 -4.16
N GLN A 130 5.08 -12.98 -4.63
CA GLN A 130 6.47 -13.41 -4.61
C GLN A 130 7.10 -13.00 -3.28
N ASP A 131 8.12 -13.74 -2.82
CA ASP A 131 8.78 -13.51 -1.52
C ASP A 131 7.80 -13.44 -0.35
N ALA A 132 6.81 -14.30 -0.35
CA ALA A 132 5.73 -14.31 0.61
C ALA A 132 6.19 -14.58 2.05
N ASP A 133 7.27 -15.28 2.23
CA ASP A 133 7.97 -15.49 3.51
C ASP A 133 8.43 -14.17 4.16
N LYS A 134 8.52 -13.08 3.39
CA LYS A 134 8.84 -11.73 3.85
C LYS A 134 7.60 -10.89 4.19
N ILE A 135 6.40 -11.42 3.99
CA ILE A 135 5.15 -10.68 4.17
C ILE A 135 4.40 -11.17 5.41
N LEU A 136 4.14 -10.27 6.35
CA LEU A 136 3.20 -10.48 7.45
C LEU A 136 1.89 -9.75 7.14
N VAL A 137 0.76 -10.46 7.22
CA VAL A 137 -0.55 -9.88 6.97
C VAL A 137 -1.37 -9.78 8.25
N LEU A 138 -1.88 -8.61 8.54
CA LEU A 138 -2.78 -8.32 9.66
C LEU A 138 -4.17 -8.02 9.11
N LEU A 139 -5.13 -8.89 9.40
CA LEU A 139 -6.51 -8.77 8.95
C LEU A 139 -7.44 -8.46 10.11
N GLN A 140 -8.26 -7.44 9.96
CA GLN A 140 -9.31 -7.11 10.90
C GLN A 140 -10.64 -7.68 10.40
N GLN A 141 -11.25 -8.57 11.18
CA GLN A 141 -12.63 -9.02 10.95
C GLN A 141 -13.58 -7.86 11.22
N GLY A 142 -14.48 -7.56 10.26
CA GLY A 142 -15.44 -6.45 10.40
C GLY A 142 -14.93 -5.12 9.83
N ASP A 143 -13.93 -5.13 8.96
CA ASP A 143 -13.64 -3.97 8.10
C ASP A 143 -14.83 -3.74 7.17
N GLU A 144 -15.43 -2.54 7.22
CA GLU A 144 -16.66 -2.21 6.48
C GLU A 144 -16.42 -2.01 4.98
N VAL A 145 -15.16 -1.86 4.55
CA VAL A 145 -14.77 -1.53 3.17
C VAL A 145 -14.11 -2.71 2.48
N LEU A 146 -13.33 -3.51 3.21
CA LEU A 146 -12.54 -4.61 2.65
C LEU A 146 -12.95 -5.94 3.28
N ASP A 147 -13.45 -6.87 2.46
CA ASP A 147 -13.69 -8.23 2.92
C ASP A 147 -12.34 -8.93 3.20
N TYR A 148 -12.06 -9.19 4.48
CA TYR A 148 -10.84 -9.88 4.91
C TYR A 148 -10.65 -11.24 4.24
N ARG A 149 -11.76 -11.87 3.76
CA ARG A 149 -11.74 -13.17 3.07
C ARG A 149 -11.01 -13.08 1.73
N GLU A 150 -11.09 -11.96 1.01
CA GLU A 150 -10.36 -11.79 -0.24
C GLU A 150 -8.84 -11.77 0.00
N ALA A 151 -8.38 -11.03 1.01
CA ALA A 151 -6.98 -11.02 1.40
C ALA A 151 -6.53 -12.39 1.91
N HIS A 152 -7.37 -13.07 2.70
CA HIS A 152 -7.12 -14.41 3.19
C HIS A 152 -6.97 -15.42 2.05
N LEU A 153 -7.89 -15.44 1.09
CA LEU A 153 -7.83 -16.35 -0.07
C LEU A 153 -6.67 -16.05 -1.01
N SER A 154 -6.33 -14.77 -1.22
CA SER A 154 -5.27 -14.36 -2.14
C SER A 154 -3.87 -14.54 -1.57
N LEU A 155 -3.72 -14.51 -0.24
CA LEU A 155 -2.42 -14.55 0.45
C LEU A 155 -2.15 -15.89 1.16
N ILE A 156 -3.16 -16.77 1.33
CA ILE A 156 -2.99 -18.11 1.92
C ILE A 156 -2.40 -19.14 0.95
N HIS A 157 -2.46 -18.90 -0.34
CA HIS A 157 -1.78 -19.74 -1.31
C HIS A 157 -0.28 -19.39 -1.44
N ILE A 158 0.22 -18.74 -0.41
CA ILE A 158 1.60 -18.38 -0.25
C ILE A 158 2.29 -19.36 0.70
#